data_68338685d844e36f4727bea74ca1804e
#
_entry.id   68338685d844e36f4727bea74ca1804e
#
_cell.length_a   1.000
_cell.length_b   1.000
_cell.length_c   1.000
_cell.angle_alpha   90.00
_cell.angle_beta   90.00
_cell.angle_gamma   90.00
#
_symmetry.space_group_name_H-M   'P 1'
#
loop_
_entity.id
_entity.type
_entity.pdbx_description
1 polymer ?
#
loop_
_entity_poly.entity_id
_entity_poly.type
_entity_poly.pdbx_seq_one_letter_code
_entity_poly.pdbx_strand_id
1 'polypeptide(L)'
;MEPPEVRLENSDTVYDFYRDHRQNRLKAWGAYAILGRRYHPRVSYAEGARESLRAVIEQGRPLLIAINHLSENDPYTVAAAAWRSGLRRVIGQVRVLAKDELFVDPDQRRKIDMMGGIPVFRGKDHGIRAVNAAGQRMMDICAERMTRGDGVAVFPEGTCNDVDPTQVQAVGSGIGHIAFRAMKLGAEPVLLSMGLSYGPRRDPAVQPTKEEAKSASFYFGVPVLDLPARPGDIARLVRKDLQAALDGAVAAY
;
A
#
# COMPACT_ATOMS: atom_id res chain seq x y z
N MET A 1 23.15 3.07 -10.88
CA MET A 1 23.67 2.37 -9.69
C MET A 1 23.02 0.99 -9.68
N GLU A 2 23.82 -0.04 -9.52
CA GLU A 2 23.31 -1.41 -9.39
C GLU A 2 22.58 -1.56 -8.06
N PRO A 3 21.41 -2.21 -8.02
CA PRO A 3 20.63 -2.34 -6.80
C PRO A 3 21.36 -3.23 -5.78
N PRO A 4 21.54 -2.79 -4.51
CA PRO A 4 22.21 -3.58 -3.48
C PRO A 4 21.40 -4.83 -3.16
N GLU A 5 22.07 -5.88 -2.70
CA GLU A 5 21.37 -7.03 -2.12
C GLU A 5 20.54 -6.59 -0.92
N VAL A 6 19.30 -7.11 -0.79
CA VAL A 6 18.40 -6.72 0.30
C VAL A 6 18.63 -7.66 1.48
N ARG A 7 19.34 -7.17 2.48
CA ARG A 7 19.62 -7.85 3.75
C ARG A 7 19.49 -6.86 4.91
N LEU A 8 19.16 -7.35 6.09
CA LEU A 8 19.03 -6.51 7.28
C LEU A 8 20.36 -5.84 7.66
N GLU A 9 21.47 -6.57 7.52
CA GLU A 9 22.81 -6.12 7.87
C GLU A 9 23.30 -4.93 7.03
N ASN A 10 22.78 -4.78 5.81
CA ASN A 10 23.11 -3.64 4.94
C ASN A 10 21.91 -2.72 4.70
N SER A 11 20.95 -2.71 5.62
CA SER A 11 19.68 -1.98 5.48
C SER A 11 19.88 -0.49 5.17
N ASP A 12 20.92 0.16 5.69
CA ASP A 12 21.21 1.56 5.40
C ASP A 12 21.50 1.78 3.90
N THR A 13 22.37 0.95 3.32
CA THR A 13 22.69 0.99 1.87
C THR A 13 21.45 0.68 1.02
N VAL A 14 20.63 -0.27 1.47
CA VAL A 14 19.36 -0.63 0.83
C VAL A 14 18.43 0.58 0.81
N TYR A 15 18.23 1.23 1.95
CA TYR A 15 17.33 2.37 2.04
C TYR A 15 17.87 3.61 1.35
N ASP A 16 19.18 3.85 1.32
CA ASP A 16 19.77 4.91 0.51
C ASP A 16 19.53 4.71 -0.98
N PHE A 17 19.59 3.46 -1.47
CA PHE A 17 19.19 3.15 -2.84
C PHE A 17 17.70 3.46 -3.08
N TYR A 18 16.78 2.96 -2.21
CA TYR A 18 15.33 3.15 -2.38
C TYR A 18 14.88 4.60 -2.13
N ARG A 19 15.64 5.40 -1.39
CA ARG A 19 15.39 6.84 -1.25
C ARG A 19 15.39 7.56 -2.60
N ASP A 20 16.29 7.17 -3.51
CA ASP A 20 16.50 7.86 -4.77
C ASP A 20 16.07 7.05 -6.00
N HIS A 21 15.76 5.76 -5.83
CA HIS A 21 15.30 4.88 -6.91
C HIS A 21 14.04 5.43 -7.57
N ARG A 22 14.06 5.54 -8.92
CA ARG A 22 12.93 6.00 -9.71
C ARG A 22 12.34 4.86 -10.52
N GLN A 23 11.04 4.68 -10.41
CA GLN A 23 10.29 3.76 -11.26
C GLN A 23 10.34 4.21 -12.73
N ASN A 24 10.45 3.27 -13.63
CA ASN A 24 10.16 3.56 -15.03
C ASN A 24 8.63 3.63 -15.21
N ARG A 25 8.09 4.85 -15.29
CA ARG A 25 6.64 5.11 -15.35
C ARG A 25 5.95 4.41 -16.51
N LEU A 26 6.59 4.35 -17.69
CA LEU A 26 6.01 3.68 -18.87
C LEU A 26 5.92 2.17 -18.65
N LYS A 27 6.97 1.55 -18.10
CA LYS A 27 6.95 0.12 -17.77
C LYS A 27 5.91 -0.19 -16.68
N ALA A 28 5.87 0.62 -15.62
CA ALA A 28 4.86 0.48 -14.56
C ALA A 28 3.45 0.60 -15.15
N TRP A 29 3.19 1.62 -15.96
CA TRP A 29 1.90 1.84 -16.60
C TRP A 29 1.49 0.67 -17.49
N GLY A 30 2.41 0.13 -18.31
CA GLY A 30 2.18 -1.06 -19.12
C GLY A 30 1.85 -2.30 -18.29
N ALA A 31 2.59 -2.54 -17.19
CA ALA A 31 2.34 -3.67 -16.28
C ALA A 31 0.96 -3.56 -15.60
N TYR A 32 0.59 -2.39 -15.11
CA TYR A 32 -0.74 -2.15 -14.52
C TYR A 32 -1.86 -2.31 -15.55
N ALA A 33 -1.63 -1.92 -16.82
CA ALA A 33 -2.58 -2.14 -17.90
C ALA A 33 -2.83 -3.63 -18.16
N ILE A 34 -1.77 -4.44 -18.19
CA ILE A 34 -1.85 -5.90 -18.34
C ILE A 34 -2.62 -6.50 -17.16
N LEU A 35 -2.29 -6.11 -15.92
CA LEU A 35 -2.99 -6.59 -14.74
C LEU A 35 -4.46 -6.17 -14.74
N GLY A 36 -4.78 -4.93 -15.14
CA GLY A 36 -6.14 -4.43 -15.27
C GLY A 36 -6.98 -5.15 -16.35
N ARG A 37 -6.31 -5.79 -17.33
CA ARG A 37 -6.97 -6.68 -18.32
C ARG A 37 -7.10 -8.12 -17.82
N ARG A 38 -6.14 -8.59 -17.02
CA ARG A 38 -6.14 -9.96 -16.48
C ARG A 38 -7.09 -10.13 -15.31
N TYR A 39 -7.12 -9.15 -14.43
CA TYR A 39 -7.99 -9.08 -13.27
C TYR A 39 -9.03 -7.99 -13.54
N HIS A 40 -10.30 -8.30 -13.31
CA HIS A 40 -11.40 -7.37 -13.60
C HIS A 40 -12.11 -6.95 -12.31
N PRO A 41 -11.37 -6.39 -11.31
CA PRO A 41 -11.99 -6.02 -10.05
C PRO A 41 -13.11 -5.02 -10.28
N ARG A 42 -14.19 -5.17 -9.53
CA ARG A 42 -15.22 -4.17 -9.41
C ARG A 42 -14.68 -3.01 -8.58
N VAL A 43 -14.87 -1.78 -9.04
CA VAL A 43 -14.39 -0.59 -8.36
C VAL A 43 -15.58 0.30 -8.07
N SER A 44 -15.83 0.53 -6.80
CA SER A 44 -16.87 1.41 -6.27
C SER A 44 -16.27 2.47 -5.36
N TYR A 45 -17.03 3.48 -5.04
CA TYR A 45 -16.60 4.64 -4.29
C TYR A 45 -17.66 5.04 -3.27
N ALA A 46 -17.24 5.51 -2.11
CA ALA A 46 -18.13 6.26 -1.23
C ALA A 46 -18.64 7.52 -1.94
N GLU A 47 -19.76 8.04 -1.48
CA GLU A 47 -20.33 9.29 -2.01
C GLU A 47 -19.30 10.43 -1.95
N GLY A 48 -19.10 11.12 -3.07
CA GLY A 48 -18.10 12.20 -3.20
C GLY A 48 -16.63 11.77 -3.22
N ALA A 49 -16.31 10.49 -2.98
CA ALA A 49 -14.93 10.03 -2.89
C ALA A 49 -14.16 10.12 -4.21
N ARG A 50 -14.85 9.90 -5.34
CA ARG A 50 -14.24 9.97 -6.67
C ARG A 50 -13.77 11.37 -7.03
N GLU A 51 -14.60 12.35 -6.76
CA GLU A 51 -14.35 13.78 -6.99
C GLU A 51 -13.26 14.29 -6.06
N SER A 52 -13.34 13.93 -4.77
CA SER A 52 -12.34 14.29 -3.77
C SER A 52 -10.96 13.69 -4.11
N LEU A 53 -10.89 12.41 -4.49
CA LEU A 53 -9.64 11.78 -4.91
C LEU A 53 -9.04 12.46 -6.14
N ARG A 54 -9.89 12.82 -7.10
CA ARG A 54 -9.45 13.55 -8.29
C ARG A 54 -8.85 14.92 -7.93
N ALA A 55 -9.50 15.68 -7.07
CA ALA A 55 -9.01 16.97 -6.62
C ALA A 55 -7.67 16.86 -5.88
N VAL A 56 -7.52 15.88 -4.99
CA VAL A 56 -6.26 15.59 -4.26
C VAL A 56 -5.12 15.31 -5.24
N ILE A 57 -5.36 14.47 -6.25
CA ILE A 57 -4.36 14.12 -7.26
C ILE A 57 -3.98 15.34 -8.11
N GLU A 58 -4.95 16.15 -8.51
CA GLU A 58 -4.74 17.37 -9.31
C GLU A 58 -3.96 18.45 -8.51
N GLN A 59 -4.13 18.50 -7.19
CA GLN A 59 -3.33 19.32 -6.28
C GLN A 59 -1.91 18.80 -6.05
N GLY A 60 -1.58 17.59 -6.50
CA GLY A 60 -0.27 16.97 -6.30
C GLY A 60 0.01 16.56 -4.85
N ARG A 61 -1.01 16.44 -3.99
CA ARG A 61 -0.83 16.01 -2.60
C ARG A 61 -0.45 14.53 -2.54
N PRO A 62 0.54 14.14 -1.71
CA PRO A 62 0.98 12.76 -1.62
C PRO A 62 -0.09 11.88 -0.95
N LEU A 63 -0.40 10.74 -1.56
CA LEU A 63 -1.36 9.79 -1.03
C LEU A 63 -0.71 8.83 -0.04
N LEU A 64 -1.33 8.64 1.12
CA LEU A 64 -1.07 7.55 2.03
C LEU A 64 -2.20 6.53 1.86
N ILE A 65 -1.93 5.43 1.16
CA ILE A 65 -2.96 4.47 0.78
C ILE A 65 -2.91 3.28 1.73
N ALA A 66 -4.00 3.04 2.45
CA ALA A 66 -4.19 1.89 3.32
C ALA A 66 -5.14 0.89 2.67
N ILE A 67 -4.75 -0.39 2.62
CA ILE A 67 -5.54 -1.46 2.01
C ILE A 67 -5.54 -2.65 2.98
N ASN A 68 -6.68 -3.30 3.22
CA ASN A 68 -6.73 -4.55 3.98
C ASN A 68 -6.06 -5.69 3.20
N HIS A 69 -5.52 -6.68 3.91
CA HIS A 69 -4.68 -7.73 3.33
C HIS A 69 -5.30 -9.12 3.53
N LEU A 70 -5.74 -9.73 2.45
CA LEU A 70 -6.45 -11.02 2.47
C LEU A 70 -5.67 -12.16 1.80
N SER A 71 -4.69 -11.83 0.93
CA SER A 71 -4.02 -12.81 0.10
C SER A 71 -2.65 -12.32 -0.38
N GLU A 72 -1.73 -13.23 -0.59
CA GLU A 72 -0.45 -12.93 -1.24
C GLU A 72 -0.62 -12.41 -2.69
N ASN A 73 -1.78 -12.64 -3.30
CA ASN A 73 -2.11 -12.12 -4.62
C ASN A 73 -2.68 -10.69 -4.61
N ASP A 74 -2.96 -10.09 -3.43
CA ASP A 74 -3.55 -8.76 -3.32
C ASP A 74 -2.76 -7.69 -4.10
N PRO A 75 -1.41 -7.66 -4.13
CA PRO A 75 -0.68 -6.67 -4.89
C PRO A 75 -1.06 -6.63 -6.39
N TYR A 76 -1.40 -7.77 -6.98
CA TYR A 76 -1.81 -7.85 -8.38
C TYR A 76 -3.22 -7.32 -8.60
N THR A 77 -4.16 -7.66 -7.70
CA THR A 77 -5.54 -7.16 -7.76
C THR A 77 -5.63 -5.68 -7.43
N VAL A 78 -4.82 -5.19 -6.47
CA VAL A 78 -4.68 -3.76 -6.14
C VAL A 78 -4.14 -2.98 -7.34
N ALA A 79 -3.12 -3.49 -8.03
CA ALA A 79 -2.60 -2.87 -9.25
C ALA A 79 -3.66 -2.79 -10.35
N ALA A 80 -4.47 -3.85 -10.50
CA ALA A 80 -5.58 -3.86 -11.45
C ALA A 80 -6.68 -2.84 -11.05
N ALA A 81 -7.00 -2.73 -9.76
CA ALA A 81 -7.95 -1.74 -9.25
C ALA A 81 -7.43 -0.31 -9.45
N ALA A 82 -6.14 -0.06 -9.20
CA ALA A 82 -5.51 1.23 -9.46
C ALA A 82 -5.59 1.62 -10.95
N TRP A 83 -5.37 0.66 -11.87
CA TRP A 83 -5.55 0.88 -13.30
C TRP A 83 -6.97 1.27 -13.69
N ARG A 84 -7.96 0.68 -13.02
CA ARG A 84 -9.41 0.86 -13.30
C ARG A 84 -10.04 2.01 -12.54
N SER A 85 -9.27 2.73 -11.71
CA SER A 85 -9.73 3.81 -10.84
C SER A 85 -9.06 5.15 -11.14
N GLY A 86 -9.36 6.17 -10.32
CA GLY A 86 -8.69 7.48 -10.34
C GLY A 86 -7.18 7.40 -10.08
N LEU A 87 -6.71 6.34 -9.39
CA LEU A 87 -5.29 6.12 -9.11
C LEU A 87 -4.43 5.86 -10.36
N ARG A 88 -5.06 5.56 -11.51
CA ARG A 88 -4.34 5.42 -12.78
C ARG A 88 -3.43 6.61 -13.10
N ARG A 89 -3.77 7.80 -12.66
CA ARG A 89 -3.02 9.04 -12.91
C ARG A 89 -1.70 9.10 -12.15
N VAL A 90 -1.60 8.39 -11.01
CA VAL A 90 -0.43 8.37 -10.14
C VAL A 90 0.37 7.06 -10.21
N ILE A 91 0.06 6.17 -11.17
CA ILE A 91 0.87 4.97 -11.42
C ILE A 91 2.31 5.39 -11.75
N GLY A 92 3.27 4.75 -11.06
CA GLY A 92 4.69 5.08 -11.15
C GLY A 92 5.13 6.23 -10.24
N GLN A 93 4.22 6.73 -9.37
CA GLN A 93 4.49 7.73 -8.33
C GLN A 93 4.10 7.23 -6.93
N VAL A 94 3.60 6.01 -6.81
CA VAL A 94 3.25 5.39 -5.53
C VAL A 94 4.30 4.34 -5.18
N ARG A 95 4.77 4.37 -3.93
CA ARG A 95 5.67 3.38 -3.34
C ARG A 95 4.85 2.35 -2.59
N VAL A 96 5.24 1.08 -2.69
CA VAL A 96 4.54 -0.04 -2.06
C VAL A 96 5.48 -0.70 -1.07
N LEU A 97 5.07 -0.84 0.19
CA LEU A 97 5.86 -1.57 1.17
C LEU A 97 5.70 -3.07 0.96
N ALA A 98 6.80 -3.79 0.79
CA ALA A 98 6.81 -5.22 0.52
C ALA A 98 7.85 -5.94 1.39
N LYS A 99 7.59 -7.21 1.74
CA LYS A 99 8.53 -8.04 2.53
C LYS A 99 9.90 -8.09 1.87
N ASP A 100 10.96 -8.01 2.67
CA ASP A 100 12.35 -8.12 2.23
C ASP A 100 12.66 -9.44 1.48
N GLU A 101 12.08 -10.56 1.92
CA GLU A 101 12.20 -11.87 1.26
C GLU A 101 11.81 -11.85 -0.23
N LEU A 102 10.87 -11.01 -0.61
CA LEU A 102 10.40 -10.89 -1.99
C LEU A 102 11.44 -10.26 -2.94
N PHE A 103 12.50 -9.68 -2.39
CA PHE A 103 13.59 -9.05 -3.15
C PHE A 103 14.79 -9.98 -3.36
N VAL A 104 14.75 -11.21 -2.86
CA VAL A 104 15.86 -12.20 -2.96
C VAL A 104 15.96 -12.72 -4.40
N ASP A 105 14.85 -13.10 -5.00
CA ASP A 105 14.82 -13.54 -6.40
C ASP A 105 14.95 -12.35 -7.35
N PRO A 106 15.94 -12.33 -8.26
CA PRO A 106 16.18 -11.16 -9.13
C PRO A 106 15.03 -10.85 -10.09
N ASP A 107 14.30 -11.87 -10.55
CA ASP A 107 13.18 -11.66 -11.47
C ASP A 107 11.96 -11.09 -10.75
N GLN A 108 11.70 -11.57 -9.54
CA GLN A 108 10.66 -11.04 -8.67
C GLN A 108 11.00 -9.62 -8.24
N ARG A 109 12.24 -9.37 -7.84
CA ARG A 109 12.74 -8.06 -7.48
C ARG A 109 12.53 -7.04 -8.59
N ARG A 110 12.89 -7.38 -9.85
CA ARG A 110 12.67 -6.47 -10.99
C ARG A 110 11.20 -6.06 -11.15
N LYS A 111 10.27 -6.98 -10.89
CA LYS A 111 8.83 -6.71 -10.93
C LYS A 111 8.41 -5.78 -9.78
N ILE A 112 8.92 -6.04 -8.56
CA ILE A 112 8.62 -5.25 -7.37
C ILE A 112 9.20 -3.84 -7.51
N ASP A 113 10.46 -3.69 -7.94
CA ASP A 113 11.10 -2.40 -8.19
C ASP A 113 10.34 -1.59 -9.25
N MET A 114 9.86 -2.26 -10.31
CA MET A 114 9.01 -1.63 -11.34
C MET A 114 7.68 -1.13 -10.76
N MET A 115 7.12 -1.83 -9.78
CA MET A 115 5.88 -1.43 -9.10
C MET A 115 6.14 -0.44 -7.94
N GLY A 116 7.38 -0.04 -7.69
CA GLY A 116 7.76 0.93 -6.67
C GLY A 116 7.96 0.33 -5.28
N GLY A 117 8.30 -0.94 -5.20
CA GLY A 117 8.54 -1.62 -3.94
C GLY A 117 9.64 -0.96 -3.11
N ILE A 118 9.42 -0.92 -1.79
CA ILE A 118 10.42 -0.60 -0.77
C ILE A 118 10.43 -1.78 0.20
N PRO A 119 11.59 -2.40 0.47
CA PRO A 119 11.65 -3.56 1.35
C PRO A 119 11.35 -3.20 2.81
N VAL A 120 10.68 -4.11 3.50
CA VAL A 120 10.36 -4.00 4.94
C VAL A 120 10.89 -5.23 5.65
N PHE A 121 11.86 -5.02 6.53
CA PHE A 121 12.32 -6.03 7.48
C PHE A 121 11.34 -6.10 8.64
N ARG A 122 10.66 -7.25 8.80
CA ARG A 122 9.60 -7.38 9.81
C ARG A 122 10.12 -8.00 11.08
N GLY A 123 9.67 -7.49 12.22
CA GLY A 123 10.08 -7.99 13.53
C GLY A 123 9.76 -9.47 13.78
N LYS A 124 8.72 -10.01 13.14
CA LYS A 124 8.36 -11.44 13.24
C LYS A 124 9.35 -12.36 12.52
N ASP A 125 10.05 -11.85 11.53
CA ASP A 125 10.99 -12.65 10.71
C ASP A 125 12.44 -12.50 11.22
N HIS A 126 12.82 -11.33 11.71
CA HIS A 126 14.20 -11.00 12.12
C HIS A 126 14.37 -10.69 13.61
N GLY A 127 13.25 -10.57 14.36
CA GLY A 127 13.25 -10.09 15.75
C GLY A 127 13.09 -8.58 15.87
N ILE A 128 12.22 -8.14 16.78
CA ILE A 128 11.80 -6.74 16.93
C ILE A 128 12.97 -5.79 17.16
N ARG A 129 13.94 -6.19 18.00
CA ARG A 129 15.10 -5.34 18.31
C ARG A 129 16.03 -5.17 17.11
N ALA A 130 16.23 -6.25 16.34
CA ALA A 130 17.11 -6.24 15.18
C ALA A 130 16.59 -5.31 14.07
N VAL A 131 15.28 -5.26 13.85
CA VAL A 131 14.68 -4.45 12.77
C VAL A 131 14.40 -3.00 13.16
N ASN A 132 14.61 -2.61 14.42
CA ASN A 132 14.19 -1.27 14.88
C ASN A 132 14.84 -0.14 14.08
N ALA A 133 16.16 -0.15 13.92
CA ALA A 133 16.90 0.88 13.16
C ALA A 133 16.48 0.89 11.69
N ALA A 134 16.41 -0.29 11.07
CA ALA A 134 15.96 -0.46 9.69
C ALA A 134 14.53 0.07 9.49
N GLY A 135 13.62 -0.23 10.41
CA GLY A 135 12.24 0.26 10.39
C GLY A 135 12.16 1.79 10.52
N GLN A 136 12.98 2.40 11.40
CA GLN A 136 13.06 3.87 11.51
C GLN A 136 13.53 4.48 10.19
N ARG A 137 14.61 3.93 9.61
CA ARG A 137 15.15 4.42 8.33
C ARG A 137 14.15 4.25 7.18
N MET A 138 13.44 3.12 7.12
CA MET A 138 12.38 2.91 6.13
C MET A 138 11.29 3.98 6.22
N MET A 139 10.83 4.30 7.45
CA MET A 139 9.82 5.34 7.65
C MET A 139 10.33 6.74 7.27
N ASP A 140 11.62 7.03 7.53
CA ASP A 140 12.23 8.30 7.10
C ASP A 140 12.25 8.45 5.60
N ILE A 141 12.72 7.44 4.86
CA ILE A 141 12.75 7.52 3.39
C ILE A 141 11.35 7.59 2.78
N CYS A 142 10.35 6.90 3.35
CA CYS A 142 8.96 7.03 2.92
C CYS A 142 8.47 8.47 3.09
N ALA A 143 8.75 9.09 4.23
CA ALA A 143 8.39 10.48 4.51
C ALA A 143 9.10 11.47 3.58
N GLU A 144 10.41 11.31 3.35
CA GLU A 144 11.18 12.10 2.39
C GLU A 144 10.64 11.98 0.97
N ARG A 145 10.20 10.79 0.58
CA ARG A 145 9.58 10.58 -0.74
C ARG A 145 8.24 11.28 -0.85
N MET A 146 7.45 11.29 0.21
CA MET A 146 6.18 12.03 0.23
C MET A 146 6.39 13.54 0.05
N THR A 147 7.49 14.14 0.57
CA THR A 147 7.80 15.56 0.29
C THR A 147 8.15 15.82 -1.17
N ARG A 148 8.51 14.79 -1.91
CA ARG A 148 8.80 14.87 -3.37
C ARG A 148 7.58 14.54 -4.23
N GLY A 149 6.39 14.35 -3.62
CA GLY A 149 5.13 14.06 -4.28
C GLY A 149 4.84 12.57 -4.52
N ASP A 150 5.69 11.65 -4.05
CA ASP A 150 5.37 10.23 -4.12
C ASP A 150 4.29 9.87 -3.09
N GLY A 151 3.33 9.02 -3.47
CA GLY A 151 2.44 8.35 -2.52
C GLY A 151 3.11 7.12 -1.88
N VAL A 152 2.54 6.64 -0.78
CA VAL A 152 2.93 5.38 -0.12
C VAL A 152 1.70 4.50 0.06
N ALA A 153 1.74 3.27 -0.44
CA ALA A 153 0.70 2.26 -0.27
C ALA A 153 1.19 1.14 0.66
N VAL A 154 0.35 0.73 1.58
CA VAL A 154 0.69 -0.25 2.60
C VAL A 154 -0.51 -1.12 2.94
N PHE A 155 -0.23 -2.37 3.27
CA PHE A 155 -1.14 -3.25 4.00
C PHE A 155 -0.84 -3.09 5.49
N PRO A 156 -1.58 -2.24 6.23
CA PRO A 156 -1.18 -1.83 7.57
C PRO A 156 -1.34 -2.93 8.63
N GLU A 157 -2.00 -4.03 8.28
CA GLU A 157 -2.10 -5.25 9.09
C GLU A 157 -0.76 -6.02 9.15
N GLY A 158 0.12 -5.83 8.16
CA GLY A 158 1.46 -6.45 8.09
C GLY A 158 1.45 -7.96 7.84
N THR A 159 0.27 -8.57 7.68
CA THR A 159 0.06 -9.99 7.35
C THR A 159 -1.28 -10.16 6.65
N CYS A 160 -1.45 -11.27 5.92
CA CYS A 160 -2.76 -11.62 5.38
C CYS A 160 -3.70 -11.97 6.53
N ASN A 161 -4.95 -11.55 6.41
CA ASN A 161 -6.02 -11.87 7.35
C ASN A 161 -6.62 -13.23 6.99
N ASP A 162 -6.31 -14.22 7.82
CA ASP A 162 -6.79 -15.60 7.73
C ASP A 162 -7.85 -15.96 8.79
N VAL A 163 -8.28 -14.97 9.58
CA VAL A 163 -9.26 -15.15 10.66
C VAL A 163 -10.65 -14.73 10.23
N ASP A 164 -10.83 -13.47 9.89
CA ASP A 164 -12.12 -12.92 9.43
C ASP A 164 -11.89 -11.88 8.32
N PRO A 165 -12.18 -12.23 7.05
CA PRO A 165 -11.95 -11.36 5.91
C PRO A 165 -12.87 -10.12 5.89
N THR A 166 -13.85 -10.03 6.80
CA THR A 166 -14.78 -8.90 6.93
C THR A 166 -14.35 -7.91 8.01
N GLN A 167 -13.28 -8.23 8.77
CA GLN A 167 -12.78 -7.40 9.86
C GLN A 167 -11.32 -7.02 9.64
N VAL A 168 -11.01 -5.73 9.69
CA VAL A 168 -9.61 -5.26 9.68
C VAL A 168 -8.92 -5.69 10.97
N GLN A 169 -7.81 -6.40 10.86
CA GLN A 169 -6.98 -6.80 11.99
C GLN A 169 -6.30 -5.58 12.66
N ALA A 170 -5.40 -5.85 13.60
CA ALA A 170 -4.63 -4.79 14.23
C ALA A 170 -3.78 -4.03 13.21
N VAL A 171 -3.96 -2.72 13.16
CA VAL A 171 -3.17 -1.83 12.30
C VAL A 171 -1.85 -1.49 13.00
N GLY A 172 -0.74 -1.77 12.34
CA GLY A 172 0.59 -1.41 12.82
C GLY A 172 0.79 0.11 12.88
N SER A 173 1.54 0.60 13.88
CA SER A 173 1.80 2.04 14.04
C SER A 173 2.69 2.65 12.94
N GLY A 174 3.35 1.83 12.13
CA GLY A 174 4.28 2.27 11.07
C GLY A 174 3.66 3.27 10.09
N ILE A 175 2.41 3.03 9.68
CA ILE A 175 1.68 3.95 8.78
C ILE A 175 1.50 5.34 9.42
N GLY A 176 1.19 5.39 10.72
CA GLY A 176 1.06 6.65 11.45
C GLY A 176 2.40 7.38 11.59
N HIS A 177 3.49 6.64 11.80
CA HIS A 177 4.84 7.22 11.86
C HIS A 177 5.30 7.77 10.51
N ILE A 178 5.01 7.10 9.39
CA ILE A 178 5.31 7.61 8.05
C ILE A 178 4.60 8.94 7.82
N ALA A 179 3.29 8.99 8.05
CA ALA A 179 2.50 10.21 7.89
C ALA A 179 3.00 11.35 8.78
N PHE A 180 3.22 11.07 10.07
CA PHE A 180 3.72 12.05 11.03
C PHE A 180 5.07 12.66 10.60
N ARG A 181 6.01 11.82 10.16
CA ARG A 181 7.32 12.28 9.67
C ARG A 181 7.19 13.11 8.41
N ALA A 182 6.32 12.69 7.47
CA ALA A 182 6.04 13.45 6.26
C ALA A 182 5.49 14.85 6.59
N MET A 183 4.53 14.95 7.51
CA MET A 183 4.01 16.24 8.00
C MET A 183 5.10 17.09 8.66
N LYS A 184 5.97 16.49 9.45
CA LYS A 184 7.12 17.20 10.06
C LYS A 184 8.09 17.77 9.02
N LEU A 185 8.21 17.13 7.87
CA LEU A 185 9.02 17.59 6.74
C LEU A 185 8.25 18.56 5.82
N GLY A 186 7.02 18.95 6.18
CA GLY A 186 6.21 19.92 5.43
C GLY A 186 5.38 19.31 4.29
N ALA A 187 5.28 17.98 4.19
CA ALA A 187 4.31 17.36 3.28
C ALA A 187 2.89 17.43 3.87
N GLU A 188 1.90 17.38 3.00
CA GLU A 188 0.48 17.30 3.36
C GLU A 188 -0.13 15.97 2.91
N PRO A 189 0.21 14.85 3.57
CA PRO A 189 -0.29 13.55 3.18
C PRO A 189 -1.80 13.45 3.32
N VAL A 190 -2.45 12.79 2.35
CA VAL A 190 -3.88 12.52 2.37
C VAL A 190 -4.08 11.02 2.52
N LEU A 191 -4.84 10.60 3.53
CA LEU A 191 -5.18 9.19 3.71
C LEU A 191 -6.28 8.79 2.72
N LEU A 192 -6.04 7.70 2.01
CA LEU A 192 -7.00 7.00 1.17
C LEU A 192 -7.13 5.57 1.64
N SER A 193 -8.28 5.19 2.18
CA SER A 193 -8.56 3.79 2.54
C SER A 193 -9.24 3.08 1.39
N MET A 194 -8.76 1.88 1.08
CA MET A 194 -9.30 1.01 0.03
C MET A 194 -9.66 -0.33 0.64
N GLY A 195 -10.95 -0.62 0.71
CA GLY A 195 -11.45 -1.95 1.09
C GLY A 195 -11.32 -2.94 -0.07
N LEU A 196 -10.88 -4.15 0.23
CA LEU A 196 -10.79 -5.28 -0.69
C LEU A 196 -11.63 -6.44 -0.16
N SER A 197 -12.49 -7.01 -1.00
CA SER A 197 -13.23 -8.24 -0.71
C SER A 197 -13.16 -9.20 -1.90
N TYR A 198 -12.99 -10.49 -1.60
CA TYR A 198 -13.11 -11.59 -2.56
C TYR A 198 -14.46 -12.30 -2.45
N GLY A 199 -15.42 -11.70 -1.73
CA GLY A 199 -16.74 -12.24 -1.47
C GLY A 199 -16.79 -13.23 -0.31
N PRO A 200 -17.95 -13.88 -0.11
CA PRO A 200 -18.14 -14.83 0.97
C PRO A 200 -17.21 -16.04 0.80
N ARG A 201 -16.47 -16.37 1.84
CA ARG A 201 -15.53 -17.49 1.87
C ARG A 201 -15.99 -18.50 2.91
N ARG A 202 -15.89 -19.79 2.57
CA ARG A 202 -16.24 -20.88 3.50
C ARG A 202 -15.25 -20.97 4.66
N ASP A 203 -13.96 -20.83 4.34
CA ASP A 203 -12.87 -20.85 5.32
C ASP A 203 -11.96 -19.65 5.05
N PRO A 204 -11.86 -18.70 5.98
CA PRO A 204 -11.00 -17.53 5.85
C PRO A 204 -9.51 -17.87 5.67
N ALA A 205 -9.04 -18.97 6.23
CA ALA A 205 -7.65 -19.42 6.11
C ALA A 205 -7.30 -19.91 4.69
N VAL A 206 -8.30 -20.28 3.88
CA VAL A 206 -8.08 -20.69 2.49
C VAL A 206 -7.88 -19.47 1.60
N GLN A 207 -6.75 -19.42 0.90
CA GLN A 207 -6.44 -18.33 -0.02
C GLN A 207 -7.48 -18.24 -1.15
N PRO A 208 -7.83 -17.04 -1.62
CA PRO A 208 -8.71 -16.86 -2.78
C PRO A 208 -8.13 -17.57 -4.00
N THR A 209 -8.99 -18.23 -4.74
CA THR A 209 -8.65 -18.81 -6.04
C THR A 209 -8.29 -17.72 -7.05
N LYS A 210 -7.66 -18.10 -8.16
CA LYS A 210 -7.37 -17.15 -9.24
C LYS A 210 -8.63 -16.54 -9.85
N GLU A 211 -9.73 -17.28 -9.87
CA GLU A 211 -11.01 -16.80 -10.41
C GLU A 211 -11.65 -15.78 -9.46
N GLU A 212 -11.66 -16.05 -8.15
CA GLU A 212 -12.10 -15.07 -7.14
C GLU A 212 -11.24 -13.80 -7.18
N ALA A 213 -9.93 -13.94 -7.31
CA ALA A 213 -9.03 -12.78 -7.46
C ALA A 213 -9.35 -11.93 -8.71
N LYS A 214 -9.87 -12.54 -9.79
CA LYS A 214 -10.29 -11.80 -10.99
C LYS A 214 -11.56 -10.98 -10.77
N SER A 215 -12.41 -11.35 -9.84
CA SER A 215 -13.71 -10.70 -9.56
C SER A 215 -13.75 -9.94 -8.25
N ALA A 216 -12.57 -9.64 -7.65
CA ALA A 216 -12.49 -8.90 -6.41
C ALA A 216 -13.29 -7.59 -6.43
N SER A 217 -13.86 -7.21 -5.30
CA SER A 217 -14.51 -5.92 -5.09
C SER A 217 -13.56 -4.97 -4.37
N PHE A 218 -13.43 -3.75 -4.88
CA PHE A 218 -12.72 -2.65 -4.23
C PHE A 218 -13.68 -1.51 -3.96
N TYR A 219 -13.60 -0.97 -2.75
CA TYR A 219 -14.34 0.21 -2.36
C TYR A 219 -13.38 1.30 -1.85
N PHE A 220 -13.48 2.48 -2.44
CA PHE A 220 -12.67 3.63 -2.12
C PHE A 220 -13.40 4.52 -1.13
N GLY A 221 -12.87 4.70 0.07
CA GLY A 221 -13.34 5.66 1.04
C GLY A 221 -13.12 7.11 0.58
N VAL A 222 -13.76 8.05 1.25
CA VAL A 222 -13.51 9.49 1.03
C VAL A 222 -12.09 9.81 1.52
N PRO A 223 -11.23 10.46 0.70
CA PRO A 223 -9.91 10.88 1.14
C PRO A 223 -9.97 11.79 2.38
N VAL A 224 -9.21 11.45 3.42
CA VAL A 224 -9.08 12.26 4.64
C VAL A 224 -7.95 13.26 4.46
N LEU A 225 -8.30 14.55 4.42
CA LEU A 225 -7.38 15.64 4.08
C LEU A 225 -6.53 16.10 5.28
N ASP A 226 -7.10 16.03 6.49
CA ASP A 226 -6.48 16.50 7.72
C ASP A 226 -6.20 15.33 8.65
N LEU A 227 -4.93 14.98 8.78
CA LEU A 227 -4.49 13.87 9.63
C LEU A 227 -4.21 14.35 11.07
N PRO A 228 -4.49 13.51 12.09
CA PRO A 228 -4.13 13.81 13.47
C PRO A 228 -2.63 14.08 13.66
N ALA A 229 -2.29 14.86 14.68
CA ALA A 229 -0.91 15.25 14.97
C ALA A 229 -0.04 14.14 15.59
N ARG A 230 -0.63 13.00 16.00
CA ARG A 230 0.10 11.93 16.70
C ARG A 230 0.06 10.62 15.90
N PRO A 231 1.19 9.89 15.77
CA PRO A 231 1.22 8.64 15.01
C PRO A 231 0.17 7.60 15.43
N GLY A 232 -0.05 7.45 16.75
CA GLY A 232 -1.04 6.51 17.27
C GLY A 232 -2.49 6.89 16.92
N ASP A 233 -2.79 8.19 16.86
CA ASP A 233 -4.12 8.68 16.47
C ASP A 233 -4.35 8.47 14.97
N ILE A 234 -3.31 8.68 14.15
CA ILE A 234 -3.35 8.36 12.72
C ILE A 234 -3.61 6.87 12.52
N ALA A 235 -2.91 5.99 13.23
CA ALA A 235 -3.11 4.54 13.10
C ALA A 235 -4.55 4.13 13.51
N ARG A 236 -5.12 4.74 14.54
CA ARG A 236 -6.54 4.51 14.93
C ARG A 236 -7.51 4.99 13.85
N LEU A 237 -7.25 6.17 13.29
CA LEU A 237 -8.04 6.70 12.17
C LEU A 237 -7.98 5.76 10.97
N VAL A 238 -6.77 5.31 10.59
CA VAL A 238 -6.58 4.34 9.49
C VAL A 238 -7.41 3.08 9.72
N ARG A 239 -7.36 2.49 10.93
CA ARG A 239 -8.13 1.28 11.23
C ARG A 239 -9.63 1.51 11.06
N LYS A 240 -10.16 2.61 11.61
CA LYS A 240 -11.57 2.96 11.53
C LYS A 240 -12.02 3.17 10.07
N ASP A 241 -11.26 3.95 9.33
CA ASP A 241 -11.59 4.34 7.97
C ASP A 241 -11.43 3.16 6.98
N LEU A 242 -10.40 2.33 7.21
CA LEU A 242 -10.19 1.11 6.44
C LEU A 242 -11.30 0.08 6.70
N GLN A 243 -11.80 -0.05 7.94
CA GLN A 243 -12.96 -0.91 8.22
C GLN A 243 -14.20 -0.44 7.44
N ALA A 244 -14.49 0.84 7.45
CA ALA A 244 -15.62 1.38 6.68
C ALA A 244 -15.48 1.13 5.17
N ALA A 245 -14.25 1.23 4.64
CA ALA A 245 -13.98 0.91 3.24
C ALA A 245 -14.13 -0.61 2.97
N LEU A 246 -13.70 -1.47 3.89
CA LEU A 246 -13.88 -2.92 3.80
C LEU A 246 -15.37 -3.30 3.82
N ASP A 247 -16.15 -2.70 4.72
CA ASP A 247 -17.61 -2.91 4.79
C ASP A 247 -18.27 -2.55 3.45
N GLY A 248 -17.85 -1.41 2.84
CA GLY A 248 -18.28 -1.02 1.51
C GLY A 248 -17.88 -2.03 0.42
N ALA A 249 -16.68 -2.62 0.49
CA ALA A 249 -16.22 -3.61 -0.48
C ALA A 249 -16.99 -4.94 -0.35
N VAL A 250 -17.32 -5.33 0.88
CA VAL A 250 -18.16 -6.53 1.17
C VAL A 250 -19.58 -6.32 0.65
N ALA A 251 -20.17 -5.15 0.90
CA ALA A 251 -21.52 -4.82 0.45
C ALA A 251 -21.64 -4.71 -1.09
N ALA A 252 -20.54 -4.33 -1.77
CA ALA A 252 -20.49 -4.17 -3.23
C ALA A 252 -20.10 -5.45 -3.99
N TYR A 253 -19.83 -6.56 -3.29
CA TYR A 253 -19.49 -7.84 -3.91
C TYR A 253 -20.74 -8.55 -4.43
#